data_cff37450cbb0b3452bf323e11e84e9ba
#
_entry.id   cff37450cbb0b3452bf323e11e84e9ba
#
_cell.length_a   1.000
_cell.length_b   1.000
_cell.length_c   1.000
_cell.angle_alpha   90.00
_cell.angle_beta   90.00
_cell.angle_gamma   90.00
#
_symmetry.space_group_name_H-M   'P 1'
#
loop_
_entity.id
_entity.type
_entity.pdbx_description
1 polymer ?
#
loop_
_entity_poly.entity_id
_entity_poly.type
_entity_poly.pdbx_seq_one_letter_code
_entity_poly.pdbx_strand_id
1 'polypeptide(L)'
;MSAPPTRDSAWALLTEWTKSESLRKHALAVEASVCGYARLFGEDEDAWSVVALLHDFDYERYQTSADHPFRGCEELQRRGYPDWVTRAILSHADYSGVARESRLEKTLYACDEMSGFVTAASLVRPSKSVLDLEASSVIKRMKDKAFARAVPREHLRRGAELLGLPLDEHVTNVIHFMRERADVLGLRGSL
;
A
#
# COMPACT_ATOMS: atom_id res chain seq x y z
N MET A 1 -12.50 -22.85 15.32
CA MET A 1 -11.62 -21.71 14.97
C MET A 1 -11.53 -21.70 13.46
N SER A 2 -11.84 -20.58 12.80
CA SER A 2 -11.64 -20.42 11.35
C SER A 2 -10.15 -20.57 11.01
N ALA A 3 -9.86 -21.11 9.80
CA ALA A 3 -8.48 -21.13 9.32
C ALA A 3 -7.92 -19.70 9.24
N PRO A 4 -6.61 -19.49 9.46
CA PRO A 4 -6.01 -18.16 9.34
C PRO A 4 -6.24 -17.63 7.92
N PRO A 5 -6.45 -16.31 7.77
CA PRO A 5 -6.60 -15.71 6.44
C PRO A 5 -5.32 -15.89 5.62
N THR A 6 -5.49 -16.25 4.35
CA THR A 6 -4.39 -16.43 3.40
C THR A 6 -4.39 -15.34 2.35
N ARG A 7 -3.26 -15.15 1.64
CA ARG A 7 -3.16 -14.24 0.50
C ARG A 7 -4.26 -14.50 -0.52
N ASP A 8 -4.52 -15.77 -0.85
CA ASP A 8 -5.54 -16.13 -1.85
C ASP A 8 -6.96 -15.78 -1.40
N SER A 9 -7.28 -15.99 -0.12
CA SER A 9 -8.56 -15.57 0.46
C SER A 9 -8.72 -14.05 0.48
N ALA A 10 -7.66 -13.31 0.76
CA ALA A 10 -7.64 -11.84 0.72
C ALA A 10 -7.81 -11.33 -0.72
N TRP A 11 -7.12 -11.92 -1.69
CA TRP A 11 -7.28 -11.57 -3.10
C TRP A 11 -8.70 -11.86 -3.63
N ALA A 12 -9.28 -12.98 -3.25
CA ALA A 12 -10.65 -13.32 -3.61
C ALA A 12 -11.63 -12.27 -3.06
N LEU A 13 -11.48 -11.87 -1.80
CA LEU A 13 -12.31 -10.85 -1.17
C LEU A 13 -12.11 -9.47 -1.82
N LEU A 14 -10.87 -9.06 -2.05
CA LEU A 14 -10.57 -7.81 -2.77
C LEU A 14 -11.27 -7.79 -4.12
N THR A 15 -11.16 -8.85 -4.93
CA THR A 15 -11.77 -8.90 -6.27
C THR A 15 -13.28 -9.05 -6.27
N GLU A 16 -13.85 -9.59 -5.18
CA GLU A 16 -15.30 -9.59 -4.93
C GLU A 16 -15.82 -8.16 -4.74
N TRP A 17 -15.11 -7.35 -3.96
CA TRP A 17 -15.56 -6.01 -3.55
C TRP A 17 -15.12 -4.88 -4.48
N THR A 18 -13.92 -4.97 -5.03
CA THR A 18 -13.30 -3.96 -5.88
C THR A 18 -13.26 -4.44 -7.33
N LYS A 19 -13.93 -3.74 -8.24
CA LYS A 19 -13.96 -4.05 -9.69
C LYS A 19 -12.97 -3.21 -10.47
N SER A 20 -12.64 -2.03 -9.97
CA SER A 20 -11.66 -1.12 -10.58
C SER A 20 -10.28 -1.77 -10.69
N GLU A 21 -9.78 -1.87 -11.91
CA GLU A 21 -8.43 -2.38 -12.17
C GLU A 21 -7.35 -1.50 -11.53
N SER A 22 -7.57 -0.19 -11.50
CA SER A 22 -6.61 0.76 -10.90
C SER A 22 -6.50 0.57 -9.38
N LEU A 23 -7.61 0.34 -8.69
CA LEU A 23 -7.61 0.08 -7.25
C LEU A 23 -7.00 -1.28 -6.92
N ARG A 24 -7.27 -2.31 -7.74
CA ARG A 24 -6.62 -3.61 -7.60
C ARG A 24 -5.10 -3.52 -7.81
N LYS A 25 -4.65 -2.75 -8.81
CA LYS A 25 -3.22 -2.50 -9.04
C LYS A 25 -2.59 -1.71 -7.91
N HIS A 26 -3.31 -0.76 -7.31
CA HIS A 26 -2.85 -0.07 -6.11
C HIS A 26 -2.65 -1.05 -4.95
N ALA A 27 -3.64 -1.90 -4.65
CA ALA A 27 -3.52 -2.92 -3.61
C ALA A 27 -2.31 -3.86 -3.84
N LEU A 28 -2.06 -4.27 -5.09
CA LEU A 28 -0.89 -5.08 -5.46
C LEU A 28 0.43 -4.32 -5.31
N ALA A 29 0.46 -3.01 -5.58
CA ALA A 29 1.66 -2.19 -5.39
C ALA A 29 1.97 -2.00 -3.91
N VAL A 30 0.94 -1.80 -3.09
CA VAL A 30 1.08 -1.75 -1.62
C VAL A 30 1.51 -3.12 -1.10
N GLU A 31 0.93 -4.21 -1.56
CA GLU A 31 1.36 -5.58 -1.23
C GLU A 31 2.84 -5.80 -1.54
N ALA A 32 3.29 -5.45 -2.76
CA ALA A 32 4.69 -5.61 -3.15
C ALA A 32 5.64 -4.88 -2.19
N SER A 33 5.28 -3.65 -1.81
CA SER A 33 6.07 -2.81 -0.92
C SER A 33 6.06 -3.32 0.52
N VAL A 34 4.89 -3.66 1.05
CA VAL A 34 4.72 -4.16 2.43
C VAL A 34 5.39 -5.51 2.62
N CYS A 35 5.23 -6.45 1.66
CA CYS A 35 5.91 -7.74 1.67
C CYS A 35 7.42 -7.61 1.52
N GLY A 36 7.90 -6.65 0.71
CA GLY A 36 9.33 -6.32 0.62
C GLY A 36 9.92 -5.91 1.98
N TYR A 37 9.20 -5.08 2.72
CA TYR A 37 9.59 -4.73 4.08
C TYR A 37 9.44 -5.88 5.07
N ALA A 38 8.42 -6.74 4.92
CA ALA A 38 8.29 -7.94 5.77
C ALA A 38 9.55 -8.81 5.65
N ARG A 39 10.02 -9.07 4.42
CA ARG A 39 11.29 -9.80 4.17
C ARG A 39 12.50 -9.09 4.79
N LEU A 40 12.59 -7.78 4.61
CA LEU A 40 13.70 -6.98 5.15
C LEU A 40 13.76 -7.02 6.68
N PHE A 41 12.59 -7.07 7.33
CA PHE A 41 12.48 -7.08 8.79
C PHE A 41 12.43 -8.49 9.40
N GLY A 42 12.38 -9.55 8.58
CA GLY A 42 12.24 -10.92 9.05
C GLY A 42 10.86 -11.24 9.64
N GLU A 43 9.81 -10.58 9.12
CA GLU A 43 8.42 -10.74 9.54
C GLU A 43 7.66 -11.70 8.61
N ASP A 44 6.46 -12.11 9.01
CA ASP A 44 5.58 -13.00 8.25
C ASP A 44 5.01 -12.29 7.01
N GLU A 45 5.58 -12.62 5.84
CA GLU A 45 5.19 -12.04 4.55
C GLU A 45 3.74 -12.38 4.18
N ASP A 46 3.27 -13.60 4.46
CA ASP A 46 1.91 -14.02 4.15
C ASP A 46 0.88 -13.24 4.99
N ALA A 47 1.14 -13.09 6.28
CA ALA A 47 0.31 -12.30 7.17
C ALA A 47 0.25 -10.82 6.74
N TRP A 48 1.38 -10.23 6.37
CA TRP A 48 1.46 -8.84 5.93
C TRP A 48 0.79 -8.62 4.58
N SER A 49 0.87 -9.59 3.66
CA SER A 49 0.20 -9.57 2.36
C SER A 49 -1.33 -9.46 2.52
N VAL A 50 -1.92 -10.19 3.47
CA VAL A 50 -3.37 -10.13 3.74
C VAL A 50 -3.81 -8.70 4.07
N VAL A 51 -3.08 -8.03 4.96
CA VAL A 51 -3.41 -6.65 5.37
C VAL A 51 -3.21 -5.68 4.21
N ALA A 52 -2.10 -5.80 3.48
CA ALA A 52 -1.79 -4.93 2.36
C ALA A 52 -2.83 -5.02 1.23
N LEU A 53 -3.29 -6.23 0.90
CA LEU A 53 -4.33 -6.43 -0.11
C LEU A 53 -5.69 -5.87 0.32
N LEU A 54 -5.99 -5.92 1.63
CA LEU A 54 -7.32 -5.58 2.15
C LEU A 54 -7.41 -4.17 2.74
N HIS A 55 -6.35 -3.36 2.75
CA HIS A 55 -6.40 -2.05 3.41
C HIS A 55 -7.47 -1.14 2.82
N ASP A 56 -7.68 -1.18 1.49
CA ASP A 56 -8.61 -0.34 0.72
C ASP A 56 -9.70 -1.15 -0.01
N PHE A 57 -9.94 -2.43 0.34
CA PHE A 57 -10.86 -3.27 -0.43
C PHE A 57 -12.30 -2.77 -0.45
N ASP A 58 -12.69 -1.96 0.53
CA ASP A 58 -14.02 -1.36 0.66
C ASP A 58 -14.14 0.03 -0.01
N TYR A 59 -12.99 0.66 -0.39
CA TYR A 59 -12.94 2.05 -0.86
C TYR A 59 -13.81 2.31 -2.09
N GLU A 60 -13.91 1.38 -3.04
CA GLU A 60 -14.77 1.54 -4.21
C GLU A 60 -16.25 1.69 -3.84
N ARG A 61 -16.68 1.08 -2.75
CA ARG A 61 -18.06 1.11 -2.24
C ARG A 61 -18.30 2.26 -1.26
N TYR A 62 -17.30 2.61 -0.50
CA TYR A 62 -17.38 3.53 0.63
C TYR A 62 -16.22 4.54 0.59
N GLN A 63 -16.45 5.69 -0.05
CA GLN A 63 -15.41 6.69 -0.32
C GLN A 63 -15.35 7.81 0.71
N THR A 64 -16.20 7.78 1.74
CA THR A 64 -16.22 8.82 2.76
C THR A 64 -15.38 8.42 3.98
N SER A 65 -14.77 9.39 4.65
CA SER A 65 -14.03 9.13 5.88
C SER A 65 -14.90 8.66 7.05
N ALA A 66 -16.23 8.73 6.92
CA ALA A 66 -17.16 8.18 7.89
C ALA A 66 -17.39 6.67 7.69
N ASP A 67 -17.17 6.16 6.49
CA ASP A 67 -17.45 4.78 6.11
C ASP A 67 -16.16 3.96 5.90
N HIS A 68 -15.23 4.47 5.08
CA HIS A 68 -13.92 3.83 4.85
C HIS A 68 -12.94 4.22 5.97
N PRO A 69 -12.13 3.30 6.52
CA PRO A 69 -12.12 1.84 6.30
C PRO A 69 -13.02 1.06 7.28
N PHE A 70 -13.91 1.75 7.99
CA PHE A 70 -14.72 1.15 9.07
C PHE A 70 -15.65 0.06 8.54
N ARG A 71 -16.35 0.29 7.42
CA ARG A 71 -17.26 -0.69 6.82
C ARG A 71 -16.53 -1.95 6.35
N GLY A 72 -15.34 -1.77 5.78
CA GLY A 72 -14.47 -2.90 5.44
C GLY A 72 -14.09 -3.70 6.69
N CYS A 73 -13.68 -3.04 7.77
CA CYS A 73 -13.32 -3.70 9.02
C CYS A 73 -14.51 -4.43 9.66
N GLU A 74 -15.72 -3.86 9.66
CA GLU A 74 -16.95 -4.55 10.10
C GLU A 74 -17.18 -5.85 9.32
N GLU A 75 -17.01 -5.82 8.00
CA GLU A 75 -17.15 -7.01 7.15
C GLU A 75 -16.06 -8.05 7.43
N LEU A 76 -14.81 -7.64 7.64
CA LEU A 76 -13.73 -8.55 8.01
C LEU A 76 -14.01 -9.24 9.34
N GLN A 77 -14.48 -8.50 10.35
CA GLN A 77 -14.90 -9.07 11.64
C GLN A 77 -16.04 -10.07 11.46
N ARG A 78 -17.05 -9.74 10.67
CA ARG A 78 -18.18 -10.64 10.36
C ARG A 78 -17.70 -11.93 9.67
N ARG A 79 -16.64 -11.88 8.85
CA ARG A 79 -15.99 -13.04 8.21
C ARG A 79 -15.03 -13.78 9.12
N GLY A 80 -14.81 -13.32 10.35
CA GLY A 80 -13.96 -13.96 11.34
C GLY A 80 -12.47 -13.69 11.15
N TYR A 81 -12.10 -12.59 10.51
CA TYR A 81 -10.71 -12.14 10.45
C TYR A 81 -10.24 -11.72 11.85
N PRO A 82 -8.97 -11.99 12.20
CA PRO A 82 -8.43 -11.63 13.51
C PRO A 82 -8.37 -10.11 13.73
N ASP A 83 -8.50 -9.68 14.98
CA ASP A 83 -8.49 -8.25 15.36
C ASP A 83 -7.22 -7.51 14.91
N TRP A 84 -6.07 -8.19 14.86
CA TRP A 84 -4.84 -7.56 14.40
C TRP A 84 -4.89 -7.13 12.93
N VAL A 85 -5.66 -7.83 12.07
CA VAL A 85 -5.87 -7.45 10.67
C VAL A 85 -6.69 -6.16 10.59
N THR A 86 -7.84 -6.13 11.26
CA THR A 86 -8.72 -4.95 11.24
C THR A 86 -8.08 -3.75 11.92
N ARG A 87 -7.32 -3.97 13.00
CA ARG A 87 -6.54 -2.91 13.65
C ARG A 87 -5.50 -2.31 12.71
N ALA A 88 -4.73 -3.15 12.01
CA ALA A 88 -3.73 -2.68 11.07
C ALA A 88 -4.36 -1.90 9.91
N ILE A 89 -5.50 -2.37 9.38
CA ILE A 89 -6.25 -1.66 8.35
C ILE A 89 -6.77 -0.31 8.89
N LEU A 90 -7.40 -0.26 10.06
CA LEU A 90 -7.86 1.00 10.65
C LEU A 90 -6.71 2.01 10.82
N SER A 91 -5.52 1.53 11.19
CA SER A 91 -4.38 2.41 11.48
C SER A 91 -3.80 3.13 10.25
N HIS A 92 -4.10 2.67 9.01
CA HIS A 92 -3.59 3.35 7.81
C HIS A 92 -4.23 4.73 7.60
N ALA A 93 -5.47 4.91 8.05
CA ALA A 93 -6.21 6.15 7.92
C ALA A 93 -6.07 7.02 9.19
N ASP A 94 -5.51 8.23 9.07
CA ASP A 94 -5.30 9.13 10.22
C ASP A 94 -6.60 9.48 10.96
N TYR A 95 -7.71 9.60 10.22
CA TYR A 95 -9.02 9.94 10.78
C TYR A 95 -9.70 8.77 11.54
N SER A 96 -9.16 7.56 11.47
CA SER A 96 -9.66 6.44 12.28
C SER A 96 -9.36 6.60 13.77
N GLY A 97 -8.37 7.42 14.13
CA GLY A 97 -7.91 7.61 15.49
C GLY A 97 -7.09 6.43 16.06
N VAL A 98 -6.85 5.38 15.27
CA VAL A 98 -6.06 4.22 15.69
C VAL A 98 -4.57 4.51 15.53
N ALA A 99 -3.84 4.52 16.65
CA ALA A 99 -2.40 4.76 16.66
C ALA A 99 -1.64 3.60 15.99
N ARG A 100 -0.55 3.93 15.28
CA ARG A 100 0.36 2.97 14.63
C ARG A 100 1.42 2.53 15.64
N GLU A 101 1.26 1.35 16.19
CA GLU A 101 2.15 0.80 17.23
C GLU A 101 3.06 -0.28 16.67
N SER A 102 2.48 -1.26 15.96
CA SER A 102 3.23 -2.39 15.41
C SER A 102 4.06 -1.98 14.18
N ARG A 103 5.03 -2.82 13.84
CA ARG A 103 5.85 -2.65 12.64
C ARG A 103 5.02 -2.75 11.37
N LEU A 104 4.06 -3.68 11.32
CA LEU A 104 3.11 -3.81 10.21
C LEU A 104 2.31 -2.53 9.98
N GLU A 105 1.72 -1.96 11.04
CA GLU A 105 0.90 -0.74 10.96
C GLU A 105 1.70 0.45 10.42
N LYS A 106 2.94 0.62 10.89
CA LYS A 106 3.85 1.67 10.41
C LYS A 106 4.24 1.44 8.95
N THR A 107 4.49 0.18 8.58
CA THR A 107 4.88 -0.19 7.21
C THR A 107 3.71 0.00 6.23
N LEU A 108 2.51 -0.41 6.61
CA LEU A 108 1.31 -0.21 5.77
C LEU A 108 1.14 1.28 5.45
N TYR A 109 1.13 2.13 6.47
CA TYR A 109 1.02 3.59 6.28
C TYR A 109 2.14 4.17 5.42
N ALA A 110 3.37 3.72 5.62
CA ALA A 110 4.51 4.21 4.87
C ALA A 110 4.46 3.81 3.39
N CYS A 111 3.95 2.60 3.10
CA CYS A 111 3.94 2.05 1.75
C CYS A 111 2.71 2.47 0.93
N ASP A 112 1.57 2.73 1.54
CA ASP A 112 0.31 3.03 0.88
C ASP A 112 0.46 4.18 -0.12
N GLU A 113 0.56 5.39 0.36
CA GLU A 113 0.69 6.60 -0.48
C GLU A 113 2.00 6.62 -1.31
N MET A 114 3.09 6.03 -0.79
CA MET A 114 4.36 5.97 -1.50
C MET A 114 4.26 5.06 -2.73
N SER A 115 3.59 3.93 -2.63
CA SER A 115 3.39 3.02 -3.77
C SER A 115 2.55 3.68 -4.88
N GLY A 116 1.50 4.41 -4.51
CA GLY A 116 0.71 5.22 -5.43
C GLY A 116 1.54 6.31 -6.11
N PHE A 117 2.37 6.99 -5.34
CA PHE A 117 3.23 8.06 -5.86
C PHE A 117 4.32 7.53 -6.81
N VAL A 118 4.95 6.39 -6.50
CA VAL A 118 5.92 5.71 -7.36
C VAL A 118 5.25 5.22 -8.64
N THR A 119 4.04 4.67 -8.57
CA THR A 119 3.23 4.29 -9.73
C THR A 119 3.00 5.48 -10.65
N ALA A 120 2.53 6.61 -10.11
CA ALA A 120 2.32 7.83 -10.88
C ALA A 120 3.62 8.34 -11.51
N ALA A 121 4.74 8.30 -10.76
CA ALA A 121 6.05 8.71 -11.27
C ALA A 121 6.55 7.82 -12.42
N SER A 122 6.27 6.52 -12.35
CA SER A 122 6.58 5.57 -13.43
C SER A 122 5.79 5.88 -14.72
N LEU A 123 4.48 6.06 -14.58
CA LEU A 123 3.55 6.22 -15.71
C LEU A 123 3.76 7.51 -16.53
N VAL A 124 4.33 8.57 -15.94
CA VAL A 124 4.64 9.82 -16.68
C VAL A 124 6.00 9.81 -17.39
N ARG A 125 6.77 8.74 -17.23
CA ARG A 125 8.02 8.56 -17.98
C ARG A 125 7.75 8.15 -19.43
N PRO A 126 8.64 8.42 -20.37
CA PRO A 126 8.51 7.92 -21.73
C PRO A 126 8.42 6.39 -21.78
N SER A 127 9.20 5.69 -20.95
CA SER A 127 9.20 4.22 -20.80
C SER A 127 7.93 3.66 -20.15
N LYS A 128 7.20 4.48 -19.38
CA LYS A 128 6.11 4.05 -18.48
C LYS A 128 6.49 2.89 -17.57
N SER A 129 7.76 2.83 -17.16
CA SER A 129 8.35 1.71 -16.45
C SER A 129 8.85 2.12 -15.07
N VAL A 130 8.67 1.20 -14.09
CA VAL A 130 9.33 1.28 -12.78
C VAL A 130 10.79 0.78 -12.86
N LEU A 131 11.13 0.01 -13.90
CA LEU A 131 12.43 -0.63 -14.00
C LEU A 131 13.59 0.37 -14.19
N ASP A 132 13.33 1.51 -14.84
CA ASP A 132 14.31 2.58 -15.05
C ASP A 132 14.05 3.82 -14.16
N LEU A 133 13.10 3.74 -13.21
CA LEU A 133 12.79 4.84 -12.28
C LEU A 133 13.80 4.90 -11.14
N GLU A 134 14.40 6.06 -10.92
CA GLU A 134 15.33 6.30 -9.83
C GLU A 134 14.68 7.12 -8.68
N ALA A 135 15.10 6.86 -7.43
CA ALA A 135 14.59 7.56 -6.25
C ALA A 135 14.72 9.09 -6.34
N SER A 136 15.83 9.58 -6.90
CA SER A 136 16.05 11.01 -7.14
C SER A 136 14.97 11.65 -8.00
N SER A 137 14.46 10.91 -9.00
CA SER A 137 13.35 11.35 -9.87
C SER A 137 12.03 11.45 -9.10
N VAL A 138 11.74 10.48 -8.22
CA VAL A 138 10.56 10.50 -7.36
C VAL A 138 10.63 11.68 -6.38
N ILE A 139 11.77 11.87 -5.70
CA ILE A 139 12.00 12.97 -4.76
C ILE A 139 11.87 14.34 -5.47
N LYS A 140 12.37 14.45 -6.70
CA LYS A 140 12.18 15.67 -7.50
C LYS A 140 10.70 15.93 -7.77
N ARG A 141 9.91 14.90 -8.10
CA ARG A 141 8.46 15.00 -8.31
C ARG A 141 7.71 15.42 -7.05
N MET A 142 8.18 15.04 -5.86
CA MET A 142 7.59 15.49 -4.59
C MET A 142 7.62 17.01 -4.41
N LYS A 143 8.50 17.73 -5.09
CA LYS A 143 8.57 19.22 -5.06
C LYS A 143 7.51 19.86 -5.95
N ASP A 144 6.99 19.13 -6.94
CA ASP A 144 5.91 19.58 -7.82
C ASP A 144 4.56 19.34 -7.15
N LYS A 145 3.90 20.42 -6.69
CA LYS A 145 2.61 20.35 -6.02
C LYS A 145 1.46 19.93 -6.95
N ALA A 146 1.59 20.12 -8.25
CA ALA A 146 0.57 19.74 -9.23
C ALA A 146 0.62 18.24 -9.55
N PHE A 147 1.81 17.64 -9.48
CA PHE A 147 1.98 16.21 -9.73
C PHE A 147 1.34 15.38 -8.61
N ALA A 148 0.52 14.37 -8.97
CA ALA A 148 -0.19 13.51 -8.01
C ALA A 148 -0.76 14.31 -6.82
N ARG A 149 -1.54 15.35 -7.11
CA ARG A 149 -1.99 16.36 -6.14
C ARG A 149 -2.78 15.77 -4.96
N ALA A 150 -3.45 14.65 -5.18
CA ALA A 150 -4.23 13.95 -4.15
C ALA A 150 -3.35 13.32 -3.05
N VAL A 151 -2.06 13.04 -3.35
CA VAL A 151 -1.13 12.43 -2.39
C VAL A 151 -0.50 13.49 -1.51
N PRO A 152 -0.78 13.53 -0.19
CA PRO A 152 -0.19 14.48 0.73
C PRO A 152 1.32 14.21 0.91
N ARG A 153 2.16 15.19 0.57
CA ARG A 153 3.63 15.04 0.68
C ARG A 153 4.12 14.82 2.10
N GLU A 154 3.35 15.27 3.05
CA GLU A 154 3.59 15.06 4.48
C GLU A 154 3.46 13.58 4.86
N HIS A 155 2.45 12.88 4.33
CA HIS A 155 2.29 11.44 4.55
C HIS A 155 3.50 10.65 4.04
N LEU A 156 4.03 11.00 2.87
CA LEU A 156 5.22 10.36 2.31
C LEU A 156 6.45 10.49 3.22
N ARG A 157 6.67 11.69 3.80
CA ARG A 157 7.79 11.92 4.74
C ARG A 157 7.57 11.21 6.07
N ARG A 158 6.36 11.37 6.63
CA ARG A 158 5.99 10.73 7.90
C ARG A 158 6.08 9.22 7.83
N GLY A 159 5.75 8.62 6.68
CA GLY A 159 5.91 7.19 6.46
C GLY A 159 7.37 6.73 6.63
N ALA A 160 8.32 7.41 6.00
CA ALA A 160 9.76 7.14 6.17
C ALA A 160 10.22 7.33 7.63
N GLU A 161 9.78 8.41 8.28
CA GLU A 161 10.08 8.69 9.69
C GLU A 161 9.57 7.59 10.63
N LEU A 162 8.35 7.09 10.41
CA LEU A 162 7.76 6.00 11.20
C LEU A 162 8.54 4.69 11.08
N LEU A 163 9.20 4.47 9.93
CA LEU A 163 10.09 3.33 9.71
C LEU A 163 11.51 3.58 10.25
N GLY A 164 11.83 4.80 10.67
CA GLY A 164 13.17 5.19 11.09
C GLY A 164 14.17 5.25 9.94
N LEU A 165 13.70 5.48 8.70
CA LEU A 165 14.53 5.48 7.49
C LEU A 165 14.66 6.89 6.89
N PRO A 166 15.81 7.21 6.26
CA PRO A 166 15.90 8.35 5.37
C PRO A 166 14.87 8.23 4.23
N LEU A 167 14.30 9.37 3.79
CA LEU A 167 13.27 9.38 2.77
C LEU A 167 13.74 8.76 1.43
N ASP A 168 14.97 9.03 1.04
CA ASP A 168 15.57 8.48 -0.19
C ASP A 168 15.77 6.97 -0.12
N GLU A 169 16.12 6.44 1.04
CA GLU A 169 16.21 5.00 1.28
C GLU A 169 14.82 4.35 1.22
N HIS A 170 13.81 4.94 1.86
CA HIS A 170 12.44 4.44 1.78
C HIS A 170 11.93 4.40 0.34
N VAL A 171 12.11 5.49 -0.42
CA VAL A 171 11.73 5.55 -1.84
C VAL A 171 12.48 4.50 -2.66
N THR A 172 13.78 4.31 -2.42
CA THR A 172 14.59 3.29 -3.10
C THR A 172 14.08 1.89 -2.85
N ASN A 173 13.75 1.58 -1.60
CA ASN A 173 13.21 0.29 -1.20
C ASN A 173 11.86 0.01 -1.88
N VAL A 174 10.92 0.97 -1.85
CA VAL A 174 9.62 0.83 -2.50
C VAL A 174 9.78 0.61 -4.02
N ILE A 175 10.63 1.38 -4.68
CA ILE A 175 10.93 1.16 -6.11
C ILE A 175 11.47 -0.26 -6.35
N HIS A 176 12.42 -0.71 -5.53
CA HIS A 176 13.01 -2.03 -5.65
C HIS A 176 11.96 -3.15 -5.52
N PHE A 177 11.13 -3.09 -4.50
CA PHE A 177 10.07 -4.08 -4.27
C PHE A 177 9.01 -4.07 -5.38
N MET A 178 8.65 -2.90 -5.91
CA MET A 178 7.72 -2.79 -7.03
C MET A 178 8.33 -3.29 -8.36
N ARG A 179 9.65 -3.17 -8.55
CA ARG A 179 10.36 -3.74 -9.71
C ARG A 179 10.22 -5.26 -9.78
N GLU A 180 10.27 -5.96 -8.64
CA GLU A 180 10.10 -7.41 -8.56
C GLU A 180 8.71 -7.87 -9.07
N ARG A 181 7.73 -6.97 -9.05
CA ARG A 181 6.34 -7.22 -9.44
C ARG A 181 5.89 -6.38 -10.65
N ALA A 182 6.83 -5.81 -11.42
CA ALA A 182 6.55 -4.87 -12.49
C ALA A 182 5.53 -5.39 -13.53
N ASP A 183 5.56 -6.68 -13.85
CA ASP A 183 4.63 -7.31 -14.79
C ASP A 183 3.19 -7.30 -14.27
N VAL A 184 2.99 -7.76 -13.04
CA VAL A 184 1.66 -7.82 -12.39
C VAL A 184 1.09 -6.43 -12.17
N LEU A 185 1.94 -5.46 -11.84
CA LEU A 185 1.56 -4.06 -11.66
C LEU A 185 1.26 -3.35 -12.99
N GLY A 186 1.66 -3.92 -14.12
CA GLY A 186 1.58 -3.24 -15.43
C GLY A 186 2.55 -2.07 -15.53
N LEU A 187 3.67 -2.13 -14.82
CA LEU A 187 4.70 -1.09 -14.75
C LEU A 187 6.02 -1.52 -15.39
N ARG A 188 6.03 -2.58 -16.22
CA ARG A 188 7.19 -2.95 -17.01
C ARG A 188 7.46 -1.93 -18.11
N GLY A 189 6.39 -1.36 -18.68
CA GLY A 189 6.48 -0.37 -19.75
C GLY A 189 7.04 -0.95 -21.05
N SER A 190 7.80 -0.13 -21.77
CA SER A 190 8.37 -0.45 -23.08
C SER A 190 9.89 -0.76 -23.01
N LEU A 191 10.36 -1.25 -21.86
CA LEU A 191 11.76 -1.66 -21.66
C LEU A 191 11.94 -3.16 -21.93
#